data_db6cdac033cf867d35d538a08aea239c
#
_entry.id   db6cdac033cf867d35d538a08aea239c
#
_cell.length_a   1.000
_cell.length_b   1.000
_cell.length_c   1.000
_cell.angle_alpha   90.00
_cell.angle_beta   90.00
_cell.angle_gamma   90.00
#
_symmetry.space_group_name_H-M   'P 1'
#
loop_
_entity.id
_entity.type
_entity.pdbx_description
1 polymer ?
#
loop_
_entity_poly.entity_id
_entity_poly.type
_entity_poly.pdbx_seq_one_letter_code
_entity_poly.pdbx_strand_id
1 'polypeptide(L)'
;VGTAFAQIVAEELELDWDKVSIDYPSMDIEVRGETGQQNTGGSMSVIQNFTPLAQAAAVARGFLRDAGADLLGSAPEDCIVKAGKVIDTLYEQEISYAEILSQTSLNLEIQPEELAGVQLKSREDYKIIGQSIPHLDIPEKVNGKARYGLDSYVPNMVYGKVSLAPTRLGSIIRSIKDQSAREEIPGYIRTLSLNTEGKPGTGRTDVALVMAESFPAAMKAEKLVDGEWEV
;
A
#
# COMPACT_ATOMS: atom_id res chain seq x y z
N VAL A 1 -1.92 5.69 7.01
CA VAL A 1 -0.78 4.75 7.09
C VAL A 1 0.40 5.28 6.29
N GLY A 2 0.24 5.61 4.99
CA GLY A 2 1.34 6.06 4.13
C GLY A 2 2.15 7.22 4.73
N THR A 3 1.49 8.28 5.18
CA THR A 3 2.18 9.42 5.82
C THR A 3 3.00 8.98 7.05
N ALA A 4 2.48 8.07 7.88
CA ALA A 4 3.20 7.56 9.04
C ALA A 4 4.44 6.74 8.63
N PHE A 5 4.33 5.92 7.58
CA PHE A 5 5.48 5.18 7.05
C PHE A 5 6.54 6.12 6.47
N ALA A 6 6.09 7.15 5.73
CA ALA A 6 6.99 8.17 5.21
C ALA A 6 7.71 8.94 6.34
N GLN A 7 7.02 9.25 7.44
CA GLN A 7 7.65 9.89 8.62
C GLN A 7 8.73 9.00 9.24
N ILE A 8 8.48 7.69 9.39
CA ILE A 8 9.45 6.75 9.97
C ILE A 8 10.73 6.70 9.11
N VAL A 9 10.55 6.54 7.80
CA VAL A 9 11.68 6.46 6.86
C VAL A 9 12.43 7.79 6.76
N ALA A 10 11.70 8.90 6.65
CA ALA A 10 12.30 10.23 6.55
C ALA A 10 13.06 10.63 7.82
N GLU A 11 12.56 10.25 9.00
CA GLU A 11 13.21 10.46 10.28
C GLU A 11 14.58 9.81 10.34
N GLU A 12 14.65 8.51 10.03
CA GLU A 12 15.90 7.75 10.09
C GLU A 12 16.87 8.14 8.97
N LEU A 13 16.37 8.48 7.78
CA LEU A 13 17.21 8.96 6.67
C LEU A 13 17.64 10.43 6.83
N GLU A 14 17.23 11.13 7.88
CA GLU A 14 17.49 12.57 8.05
C GLU A 14 17.07 13.41 6.85
N LEU A 15 15.90 13.12 6.27
CA LEU A 15 15.39 13.84 5.11
C LEU A 15 14.69 15.14 5.50
N ASP A 16 14.68 16.08 4.56
CA ASP A 16 13.81 17.25 4.62
C ASP A 16 12.37 16.82 4.29
N TRP A 17 11.44 17.01 5.25
CA TRP A 17 10.06 16.55 5.09
C TRP A 17 9.35 17.17 3.89
N ASP A 18 9.66 18.39 3.54
CA ASP A 18 9.05 19.10 2.41
C ASP A 18 9.39 18.47 1.05
N LYS A 19 10.39 17.59 1.01
CA LYS A 19 10.81 16.84 -0.20
C LYS A 19 10.28 15.41 -0.24
N VAL A 20 9.50 14.99 0.76
CA VAL A 20 8.97 13.63 0.86
C VAL A 20 7.67 13.53 0.06
N SER A 21 7.60 12.53 -0.81
CA SER A 21 6.38 12.13 -1.53
C SER A 21 6.07 10.66 -1.27
N ILE A 22 4.80 10.30 -1.43
CA ILE A 22 4.34 8.92 -1.29
C ILE A 22 3.78 8.48 -2.64
N ASP A 23 4.25 7.34 -3.10
CA ASP A 23 3.63 6.60 -4.19
C ASP A 23 3.00 5.31 -3.66
N TYR A 24 1.83 4.96 -4.19
CA TYR A 24 1.13 3.73 -3.84
C TYR A 24 1.26 2.75 -5.00
N PRO A 25 2.10 1.72 -4.86
CA PRO A 25 2.26 0.73 -5.92
C PRO A 25 0.97 -0.04 -6.16
N SER A 26 0.79 -0.51 -7.39
CA SER A 26 -0.26 -1.48 -7.71
C SER A 26 -0.06 -2.77 -6.91
N MET A 27 -1.16 -3.48 -6.65
CA MET A 27 -1.07 -4.78 -6.01
C MET A 27 -0.27 -5.74 -6.90
N ASP A 28 0.85 -6.21 -6.40
CA ASP A 28 1.69 -7.20 -7.04
C ASP A 28 1.44 -8.57 -6.43
N ILE A 29 1.02 -9.53 -7.27
CA ILE A 29 0.71 -10.89 -6.84
C ILE A 29 1.98 -11.64 -6.46
N GLU A 30 3.11 -11.37 -7.12
CA GLU A 30 4.40 -12.00 -6.82
C GLU A 30 4.92 -11.54 -5.47
N VAL A 31 4.97 -10.23 -5.24
CA VAL A 31 5.34 -9.66 -3.94
C VAL A 31 4.38 -10.12 -2.83
N ARG A 32 3.08 -10.21 -3.12
CA ARG A 32 2.11 -10.77 -2.17
C ARG A 32 2.38 -12.24 -1.86
N GLY A 33 2.83 -13.02 -2.84
CA GLY A 33 3.20 -14.43 -2.65
C GLY A 33 4.37 -14.60 -1.68
N GLU A 34 5.37 -13.74 -1.75
CA GLU A 34 6.56 -13.79 -0.90
C GLU A 34 6.34 -13.18 0.49
N THR A 35 5.71 -12.00 0.55
CA THR A 35 5.51 -11.26 1.81
C THR A 35 4.18 -11.54 2.49
N GLY A 36 3.27 -12.21 1.81
CA GLY A 36 1.97 -12.65 2.31
C GLY A 36 0.89 -11.58 2.38
N GLN A 37 1.19 -10.30 2.46
CA GLN A 37 0.15 -9.29 2.73
C GLN A 37 0.48 -7.89 2.20
N GLN A 38 -0.24 -7.49 1.14
CA GLN A 38 -0.38 -6.09 0.75
C GLN A 38 -1.76 -5.57 1.21
N ASN A 39 -1.99 -5.52 2.51
CA ASN A 39 -3.25 -5.04 3.06
C ASN A 39 -3.04 -4.12 4.28
N THR A 40 -4.06 -3.32 4.57
CA THR A 40 -4.13 -2.49 5.76
C THR A 40 -5.33 -2.93 6.58
N GLY A 41 -5.11 -3.38 7.81
CA GLY A 41 -6.18 -3.88 8.65
C GLY A 41 -5.78 -4.04 10.12
N GLY A 42 -6.75 -4.30 10.98
CA GLY A 42 -6.54 -4.61 12.38
C GLY A 42 -5.88 -3.51 13.22
N SER A 43 -5.72 -2.30 12.68
CA SER A 43 -4.99 -1.18 13.32
C SER A 43 -3.52 -1.50 13.66
N MET A 44 -2.94 -2.51 13.00
CA MET A 44 -1.60 -3.01 13.31
C MET A 44 -0.51 -2.46 12.40
N SER A 45 -0.85 -1.79 11.30
CA SER A 45 0.10 -1.40 10.25
C SER A 45 1.31 -0.65 10.79
N VAL A 46 1.12 0.39 11.60
CA VAL A 46 2.25 1.18 12.14
C VAL A 46 3.02 0.38 13.18
N ILE A 47 2.32 -0.32 14.09
CA ILE A 47 2.97 -1.10 15.16
C ILE A 47 3.88 -2.18 14.60
N GLN A 48 3.42 -2.91 13.59
CA GLN A 48 4.18 -4.02 13.01
C GLN A 48 5.32 -3.56 12.11
N ASN A 49 5.19 -2.42 11.46
CA ASN A 49 6.17 -1.96 10.47
C ASN A 49 7.08 -0.83 10.97
N PHE A 50 6.88 -0.29 12.18
CA PHE A 50 7.73 0.78 12.69
C PHE A 50 9.20 0.36 12.73
N THR A 51 9.51 -0.70 13.46
CA THR A 51 10.89 -1.17 13.62
C THR A 51 11.52 -1.63 12.31
N PRO A 52 10.88 -2.49 11.48
CA PRO A 52 11.45 -2.88 10.20
C PRO A 52 11.75 -1.71 9.26
N LEU A 53 10.85 -0.73 9.17
CA LEU A 53 11.07 0.47 8.34
C LEU A 53 12.19 1.35 8.88
N ALA A 54 12.21 1.56 10.19
CA ALA A 54 13.27 2.34 10.83
C ALA A 54 14.64 1.67 10.64
N GLN A 55 14.73 0.37 10.84
CA GLN A 55 15.97 -0.39 10.64
C GLN A 55 16.46 -0.31 9.19
N ALA A 56 15.59 -0.54 8.23
CA ALA A 56 15.95 -0.44 6.81
C ALA A 56 16.44 0.97 6.45
N ALA A 57 15.75 2.00 6.93
CA ALA A 57 16.14 3.38 6.70
C ALA A 57 17.47 3.75 7.40
N ALA A 58 17.69 3.27 8.62
CA ALA A 58 18.95 3.51 9.36
C ALA A 58 20.15 2.83 8.70
N VAL A 59 19.98 1.60 8.20
CA VAL A 59 21.02 0.91 7.41
C VAL A 59 21.30 1.69 6.12
N ALA A 60 20.26 2.08 5.39
CA ALA A 60 20.44 2.88 4.17
C ALA A 60 21.15 4.23 4.44
N ARG A 61 20.84 4.90 5.57
CA ARG A 61 21.55 6.11 5.99
C ARG A 61 23.03 5.84 6.21
N GLY A 62 23.40 4.72 6.84
CA GLY A 62 24.79 4.31 7.04
C GLY A 62 25.54 4.18 5.71
N PHE A 63 24.97 3.43 4.77
CA PHE A 63 25.57 3.26 3.45
C PHE A 63 25.68 4.58 2.66
N LEU A 64 24.67 5.43 2.73
CA LEU A 64 24.72 6.74 2.07
C LEU A 64 25.77 7.65 2.68
N ARG A 65 25.93 7.61 4.01
CA ARG A 65 26.98 8.35 4.70
C ARG A 65 28.37 7.87 4.23
N ASP A 66 28.60 6.57 4.24
CA ASP A 66 29.89 5.99 3.91
C ASP A 66 30.25 6.24 2.43
N ALA A 67 29.30 6.04 1.51
CA ALA A 67 29.49 6.38 0.10
C ALA A 67 29.69 7.89 -0.12
N GLY A 68 29.01 8.74 0.62
CA GLY A 68 29.19 10.18 0.59
C GLY A 68 30.56 10.60 1.10
N ALA A 69 31.03 10.01 2.19
CA ALA A 69 32.36 10.23 2.72
C ALA A 69 33.46 9.85 1.72
N ASP A 70 33.32 8.69 1.06
CA ASP A 70 34.24 8.25 0.01
C ASP A 70 34.32 9.26 -1.15
N LEU A 71 33.17 9.78 -1.60
CA LEU A 71 33.12 10.77 -2.69
C LEU A 71 33.70 12.13 -2.28
N LEU A 72 33.62 12.50 -1.00
CA LEU A 72 34.23 13.70 -0.45
C LEU A 72 35.72 13.50 -0.13
N GLY A 73 36.22 12.26 -0.12
CA GLY A 73 37.58 11.93 0.30
C GLY A 73 37.79 12.07 1.82
N SER A 74 36.72 11.86 2.60
CA SER A 74 36.68 12.00 4.04
C SER A 74 36.52 10.66 4.75
N ALA A 75 36.81 10.58 6.03
CA ALA A 75 36.51 9.41 6.82
C ALA A 75 35.02 9.41 7.23
N PRO A 76 34.31 8.26 7.20
CA PRO A 76 32.89 8.18 7.57
C PRO A 76 32.58 8.71 8.98
N GLU A 77 33.51 8.57 9.92
CA GLU A 77 33.41 9.07 11.29
C GLU A 77 33.45 10.59 11.39
N ASP A 78 34.02 11.26 10.40
CA ASP A 78 34.06 12.73 10.31
C ASP A 78 32.83 13.30 9.58
N CYS A 79 31.96 12.44 9.07
CA CYS A 79 30.78 12.79 8.32
C CYS A 79 29.49 12.62 9.12
N ILE A 80 28.63 13.62 9.04
CA ILE A 80 27.25 13.57 9.57
C ILE A 80 26.27 13.59 8.42
N VAL A 81 25.04 13.13 8.72
CA VAL A 81 23.91 13.20 7.78
C VAL A 81 22.90 14.21 8.26
N LYS A 82 22.46 15.10 7.36
CA LYS A 82 21.46 16.11 7.67
C LYS A 82 20.72 16.57 6.41
N ALA A 83 19.41 16.64 6.47
CA ALA A 83 18.54 17.13 5.40
C ALA A 83 18.80 16.47 4.02
N GLY A 84 19.08 15.15 4.00
CA GLY A 84 19.36 14.38 2.79
C GLY A 84 20.72 14.65 2.17
N LYS A 85 21.67 15.09 2.97
CA LYS A 85 23.06 15.34 2.59
C LYS A 85 24.01 14.67 3.56
N VAL A 86 25.19 14.30 3.05
CA VAL A 86 26.37 13.93 3.85
C VAL A 86 27.25 15.15 3.95
N ILE A 87 27.67 15.51 5.14
CA ILE A 87 28.43 16.70 5.45
C ILE A 87 29.70 16.29 6.19
N ASP A 88 30.85 16.60 5.61
CA ASP A 88 32.12 16.52 6.29
C ASP A 88 32.24 17.67 7.30
N THR A 89 32.42 17.33 8.56
CA THR A 89 32.48 18.31 9.66
C THR A 89 33.85 18.98 9.82
N LEU A 90 34.90 18.44 9.18
CA LEU A 90 36.24 18.97 9.26
C LEU A 90 36.51 20.02 8.17
N TYR A 91 36.05 19.74 6.95
CA TYR A 91 36.31 20.59 5.78
C TYR A 91 35.07 21.35 5.28
N GLU A 92 33.91 21.19 5.96
CA GLU A 92 32.64 21.84 5.63
C GLU A 92 32.17 21.55 4.18
N GLN A 93 32.58 20.41 3.62
CA GLN A 93 32.11 19.94 2.32
C GLN A 93 30.82 19.13 2.45
N GLU A 94 29.97 19.21 1.46
CA GLU A 94 28.71 18.45 1.49
C GLU A 94 28.39 17.83 0.12
N ILE A 95 27.68 16.70 0.16
CA ILE A 95 27.15 16.03 -1.02
C ILE A 95 25.73 15.52 -0.73
N SER A 96 24.82 15.74 -1.68
CA SER A 96 23.45 15.27 -1.52
C SER A 96 23.30 13.78 -1.81
N TYR A 97 22.27 13.13 -1.24
CA TYR A 97 21.92 11.76 -1.58
C TYR A 97 21.67 11.55 -3.08
N ALA A 98 21.07 12.52 -3.76
CA ALA A 98 20.86 12.46 -5.20
C ALA A 98 22.17 12.41 -5.98
N GLU A 99 23.16 13.21 -5.60
CA GLU A 99 24.49 13.21 -6.22
C GLU A 99 25.23 11.90 -5.92
N ILE A 100 25.17 11.38 -4.69
CA ILE A 100 25.74 10.08 -4.33
C ILE A 100 25.15 8.99 -5.20
N LEU A 101 23.82 8.89 -5.29
CA LEU A 101 23.11 7.87 -6.07
C LEU A 101 23.34 8.00 -7.58
N SER A 102 23.66 9.19 -8.08
CA SER A 102 24.00 9.39 -9.50
C SER A 102 25.41 8.87 -9.84
N GLN A 103 26.29 8.78 -8.88
CA GLN A 103 27.70 8.39 -9.04
C GLN A 103 28.01 6.98 -8.51
N THR A 104 27.14 6.44 -7.67
CA THR A 104 27.36 5.15 -7.01
C THR A 104 26.18 4.22 -7.25
N SER A 105 26.44 2.99 -7.65
CA SER A 105 25.42 1.94 -7.70
C SER A 105 25.34 1.25 -6.33
N LEU A 106 24.30 1.55 -5.58
CA LEU A 106 24.04 0.88 -4.31
C LEU A 106 23.31 -0.45 -4.57
N ASN A 107 24.06 -1.48 -4.93
CA ASN A 107 23.55 -2.86 -4.96
C ASN A 107 23.81 -3.47 -3.57
N LEU A 108 22.87 -3.25 -2.65
CA LEU A 108 22.99 -3.69 -1.26
C LEU A 108 22.16 -4.94 -1.05
N GLU A 109 22.82 -6.03 -0.70
CA GLU A 109 22.19 -7.20 -0.11
C GLU A 109 22.38 -7.12 1.42
N ILE A 110 21.32 -6.65 2.10
CA ILE A 110 21.37 -6.41 3.54
C ILE A 110 21.07 -7.71 4.27
N GLN A 111 21.98 -8.13 5.14
CA GLN A 111 21.80 -9.33 5.94
C GLN A 111 20.90 -9.07 7.16
N PRO A 112 20.11 -10.06 7.63
CA PRO A 112 19.23 -9.90 8.79
C PRO A 112 19.96 -9.40 10.05
N GLU A 113 21.22 -9.79 10.22
CA GLU A 113 22.07 -9.39 11.35
C GLU A 113 22.42 -7.90 11.31
N GLU A 114 22.62 -7.35 10.12
CA GLU A 114 22.87 -5.91 9.92
C GLU A 114 21.64 -5.09 10.29
N LEU A 115 20.45 -5.54 9.87
CA LEU A 115 19.18 -4.92 10.26
C LEU A 115 18.97 -4.96 11.78
N ALA A 116 19.23 -6.12 12.41
CA ALA A 116 19.03 -6.29 13.84
C ALA A 116 20.03 -5.49 14.68
N GLY A 117 21.24 -5.28 14.17
CA GLY A 117 22.33 -4.59 14.87
C GLY A 117 22.38 -3.08 14.68
N VAL A 118 21.58 -2.52 13.74
CA VAL A 118 21.64 -1.09 13.45
C VAL A 118 21.10 -0.24 14.60
N GLN A 119 21.80 0.85 14.92
CA GLN A 119 21.36 1.80 15.93
C GLN A 119 20.35 2.77 15.34
N LEU A 120 19.14 2.75 15.87
CA LEU A 120 18.06 3.71 15.55
C LEU A 120 18.27 5.01 16.30
N LYS A 121 17.69 6.10 15.78
CA LYS A 121 17.63 7.38 16.48
C LYS A 121 16.88 7.24 17.80
N SER A 122 17.31 7.97 18.80
CA SER A 122 16.57 8.09 20.05
C SER A 122 15.32 8.96 19.85
N ARG A 123 14.31 8.78 20.71
CA ARG A 123 13.10 9.62 20.65
C ARG A 123 13.39 11.10 20.87
N GLU A 124 14.44 11.42 21.59
CA GLU A 124 14.86 12.77 21.89
C GLU A 124 15.42 13.49 20.66
N ASP A 125 15.93 12.72 19.69
CA ASP A 125 16.50 13.22 18.43
C ASP A 125 15.48 13.32 17.30
N TYR A 126 14.21 12.92 17.53
CA TYR A 126 13.18 12.99 16.51
C TYR A 126 12.82 14.42 16.13
N LYS A 127 12.81 14.68 14.83
CA LYS A 127 12.48 15.99 14.25
C LYS A 127 11.15 15.98 13.49
N ILE A 128 10.76 14.82 12.96
CA ILE A 128 9.58 14.61 12.13
C ILE A 128 8.53 13.85 12.92
N ILE A 129 8.90 12.73 13.54
CA ILE A 129 8.00 11.93 14.37
C ILE A 129 7.63 12.73 15.63
N GLY A 130 6.33 12.72 15.95
CA GLY A 130 5.78 13.48 17.08
C GLY A 130 5.38 14.91 16.75
N GLN A 131 5.66 15.38 15.54
CA GLN A 131 5.20 16.70 15.09
C GLN A 131 3.79 16.60 14.49
N SER A 132 3.04 17.71 14.56
CA SER A 132 1.73 17.83 13.93
C SER A 132 1.88 18.06 12.42
N ILE A 133 2.00 16.97 11.69
CA ILE A 133 2.19 16.99 10.23
C ILE A 133 0.88 16.59 9.55
N PRO A 134 0.35 17.37 8.60
CA PRO A 134 -0.81 17.00 7.80
C PRO A 134 -0.54 15.72 6.99
N HIS A 135 -1.57 14.91 6.79
CA HIS A 135 -1.45 13.76 5.88
C HIS A 135 -1.12 14.24 4.46
N LEU A 136 -0.15 13.59 3.82
CA LEU A 136 0.33 13.97 2.48
C LEU A 136 -0.74 13.85 1.39
N ASP A 137 -1.75 13.01 1.60
CA ASP A 137 -2.86 12.76 0.68
C ASP A 137 -4.09 13.66 0.89
N ILE A 138 -4.09 14.54 1.91
CA ILE A 138 -5.21 15.46 2.18
C ILE A 138 -5.50 16.41 1.00
N PRO A 139 -4.51 17.06 0.38
CA PRO A 139 -4.79 17.99 -0.71
C PRO A 139 -5.59 17.38 -1.85
N GLU A 140 -5.27 16.16 -2.25
CA GLU A 140 -6.01 15.47 -3.32
C GLU A 140 -7.41 15.05 -2.89
N LYS A 141 -7.58 14.66 -1.63
CA LYS A 141 -8.90 14.28 -1.08
C LYS A 141 -9.87 15.46 -1.00
N VAL A 142 -9.40 16.63 -0.60
CA VAL A 142 -10.27 17.80 -0.42
C VAL A 142 -10.57 18.57 -1.70
N ASN A 143 -9.76 18.39 -2.75
CA ASN A 143 -9.97 19.04 -4.05
C ASN A 143 -10.59 18.11 -5.11
N GLY A 144 -10.92 16.86 -4.74
CA GLY A 144 -11.56 15.89 -5.62
C GLY A 144 -10.63 15.23 -6.64
N LYS A 145 -9.30 15.35 -6.48
CA LYS A 145 -8.32 14.69 -7.37
C LYS A 145 -7.97 13.27 -6.92
N ALA A 146 -8.22 12.94 -5.64
CA ALA A 146 -7.99 11.60 -5.13
C ALA A 146 -8.83 10.58 -5.90
N ARG A 147 -8.20 9.50 -6.35
CA ARG A 147 -8.87 8.41 -7.07
C ARG A 147 -9.02 7.20 -6.16
N TYR A 148 -10.20 6.63 -6.16
CA TYR A 148 -10.57 5.43 -5.41
C TYR A 148 -10.97 4.31 -6.36
N GLY A 149 -11.18 3.11 -5.84
CA GLY A 149 -11.59 1.96 -6.65
C GLY A 149 -12.87 2.21 -7.47
N LEU A 150 -13.82 3.00 -6.92
CA LEU A 150 -15.05 3.38 -7.63
C LEU A 150 -14.81 4.35 -8.80
N ASP A 151 -13.69 5.06 -8.81
CA ASP A 151 -13.33 6.02 -9.85
C ASP A 151 -12.46 5.38 -10.95
N SER A 152 -12.17 4.07 -10.79
CA SER A 152 -11.38 3.33 -11.77
C SER A 152 -12.18 3.08 -13.04
N TYR A 153 -11.56 3.33 -14.18
CA TYR A 153 -12.13 3.08 -15.48
C TYR A 153 -11.11 2.41 -16.40
N VAL A 154 -11.56 1.37 -17.10
CA VAL A 154 -10.80 0.73 -18.18
C VAL A 154 -11.69 0.60 -19.42
N PRO A 155 -11.12 0.64 -20.63
CA PRO A 155 -11.90 0.42 -21.87
C PRO A 155 -12.66 -0.89 -21.81
N ASN A 156 -13.92 -0.87 -22.25
CA ASN A 156 -14.82 -2.03 -22.21
C ASN A 156 -15.10 -2.60 -20.81
N MET A 157 -14.99 -1.76 -19.78
CA MET A 157 -15.29 -2.16 -18.41
C MET A 157 -16.75 -2.60 -18.28
N VAL A 158 -16.94 -3.72 -17.57
CA VAL A 158 -18.26 -4.17 -17.13
C VAL A 158 -18.41 -3.94 -15.63
N TYR A 159 -19.63 -3.71 -15.20
CA TYR A 159 -19.96 -3.45 -13.80
C TYR A 159 -20.56 -4.68 -13.16
N GLY A 160 -20.06 -5.05 -12.00
CA GLY A 160 -20.54 -6.15 -11.20
C GLY A 160 -21.31 -5.66 -9.97
N LYS A 161 -22.47 -6.26 -9.70
CA LYS A 161 -23.20 -6.08 -8.45
C LYS A 161 -23.42 -7.46 -7.82
N VAL A 162 -23.02 -7.60 -6.57
CA VAL A 162 -23.17 -8.84 -5.82
C VAL A 162 -24.52 -8.87 -5.13
N SER A 163 -25.27 -9.95 -5.34
CA SER A 163 -26.43 -10.32 -4.55
C SER A 163 -25.99 -11.34 -3.49
N LEU A 164 -26.23 -11.01 -2.24
CA LEU A 164 -25.77 -11.78 -1.11
C LEU A 164 -26.82 -12.78 -0.67
N ALA A 165 -26.38 -13.88 -0.07
CA ALA A 165 -27.22 -14.82 0.61
C ALA A 165 -27.98 -14.17 1.78
N PRO A 166 -29.13 -14.74 2.19
CA PRO A 166 -29.91 -14.22 3.32
C PRO A 166 -29.19 -14.38 4.67
N THR A 167 -28.20 -15.26 4.75
CA THR A 167 -27.38 -15.48 5.95
C THR A 167 -25.94 -15.05 5.73
N ARG A 168 -25.27 -14.70 6.83
CA ARG A 168 -23.91 -14.16 6.78
C ARG A 168 -22.85 -15.20 6.43
N LEU A 169 -23.04 -16.44 6.84
CA LEU A 169 -22.01 -17.48 6.74
C LEU A 169 -22.61 -18.82 6.29
N GLY A 170 -21.87 -19.53 5.45
CA GLY A 170 -22.12 -20.93 5.13
C GLY A 170 -23.20 -21.19 4.09
N SER A 171 -23.83 -20.18 3.50
CA SER A 171 -24.87 -20.40 2.50
C SER A 171 -24.29 -20.77 1.14
N ILE A 172 -24.91 -21.76 0.51
CA ILE A 172 -24.56 -22.25 -0.81
C ILE A 172 -25.71 -21.89 -1.76
N ILE A 173 -25.34 -21.32 -2.92
CA ILE A 173 -26.31 -21.04 -3.98
C ILE A 173 -26.53 -22.30 -4.82
N ARG A 174 -27.73 -22.83 -4.80
CA ARG A 174 -28.11 -24.04 -5.58
C ARG A 174 -28.54 -23.71 -6.98
N SER A 175 -29.31 -22.65 -7.14
CA SER A 175 -29.73 -22.16 -8.45
C SER A 175 -30.07 -20.69 -8.40
N ILE A 176 -30.02 -20.04 -9.57
CA ILE A 176 -30.53 -18.70 -9.79
C ILE A 176 -31.74 -18.86 -10.73
N LYS A 177 -32.94 -18.64 -10.19
CA LYS A 177 -34.17 -18.81 -10.93
C LYS A 177 -34.35 -17.65 -11.91
N ASP A 178 -35.13 -17.90 -12.93
CA ASP A 178 -35.62 -17.03 -13.98
C ASP A 178 -34.76 -15.77 -14.27
N GLN A 179 -34.12 -15.77 -15.40
CA GLN A 179 -33.29 -14.64 -15.86
C GLN A 179 -34.05 -13.66 -16.77
N SER A 180 -35.26 -14.02 -17.24
CA SER A 180 -35.99 -13.28 -18.27
C SER A 180 -36.24 -11.82 -17.90
N ALA A 181 -36.68 -11.55 -16.65
CA ALA A 181 -36.93 -10.19 -16.19
C ALA A 181 -35.63 -9.35 -16.13
N ARG A 182 -34.46 -9.97 -15.97
CA ARG A 182 -33.17 -9.26 -16.00
C ARG A 182 -32.73 -8.98 -17.43
N GLU A 183 -33.05 -9.86 -18.37
CA GLU A 183 -32.72 -9.72 -19.80
C GLU A 183 -33.45 -8.52 -20.42
N GLU A 184 -34.58 -8.09 -19.86
CA GLU A 184 -35.29 -6.88 -20.27
C GLU A 184 -34.59 -5.57 -19.85
N ILE A 185 -33.58 -5.63 -18.98
CA ILE A 185 -32.86 -4.44 -18.52
C ILE A 185 -31.80 -4.07 -19.57
N PRO A 186 -31.87 -2.88 -20.17
CA PRO A 186 -30.86 -2.43 -21.13
C PRO A 186 -29.45 -2.45 -20.52
N GLY A 187 -28.53 -3.10 -21.22
CA GLY A 187 -27.15 -3.26 -20.79
C GLY A 187 -26.92 -4.37 -19.78
N TYR A 188 -27.92 -5.19 -19.44
CA TYR A 188 -27.68 -6.42 -18.68
C TYR A 188 -26.88 -7.42 -19.53
N ILE A 189 -25.88 -8.06 -18.92
CA ILE A 189 -25.02 -9.03 -19.60
C ILE A 189 -25.37 -10.43 -19.13
N ARG A 190 -25.19 -10.71 -17.84
CA ARG A 190 -25.48 -12.04 -17.25
C ARG A 190 -25.40 -12.02 -15.74
N THR A 191 -25.90 -13.09 -15.13
CA THR A 191 -25.71 -13.38 -13.70
C THR A 191 -24.92 -14.67 -13.56
N LEU A 192 -23.90 -14.67 -12.72
CA LEU A 192 -23.05 -15.81 -12.41
C LEU A 192 -23.22 -16.21 -10.95
N SER A 193 -23.24 -17.50 -10.69
CA SER A 193 -23.01 -18.02 -9.36
C SER A 193 -21.50 -18.05 -9.10
N LEU A 194 -21.02 -17.38 -8.08
CA LEU A 194 -19.66 -17.48 -7.61
C LEU A 194 -19.66 -18.39 -6.37
N ASN A 195 -19.29 -19.62 -6.61
CA ASN A 195 -19.16 -20.62 -5.58
C ASN A 195 -17.79 -20.44 -4.93
N THR A 196 -17.78 -20.30 -3.63
CA THR A 196 -16.54 -20.20 -2.86
C THR A 196 -15.88 -21.56 -2.67
N GLU A 197 -16.34 -22.59 -3.40
CA GLU A 197 -16.01 -24.02 -3.30
C GLU A 197 -15.70 -24.36 -1.85
N GLY A 198 -16.79 -24.63 -1.12
CA GLY A 198 -16.81 -24.76 0.33
C GLY A 198 -15.63 -25.50 0.89
N LYS A 199 -14.68 -24.76 1.41
CA LYS A 199 -13.88 -25.28 2.50
C LYS A 199 -14.73 -25.11 3.75
N PRO A 200 -15.28 -26.18 4.30
CA PRO A 200 -16.04 -26.11 5.54
C PRO A 200 -15.23 -25.33 6.60
N GLY A 201 -15.85 -24.39 7.26
CA GLY A 201 -15.20 -23.61 8.31
C GLY A 201 -14.51 -22.30 7.85
N THR A 202 -14.48 -21.94 6.58
CA THR A 202 -13.90 -20.66 6.14
C THR A 202 -14.81 -19.46 6.36
N GLY A 203 -16.04 -19.68 6.77
CA GLY A 203 -17.04 -18.61 6.96
C GLY A 203 -17.42 -17.88 5.66
N ARG A 204 -17.11 -18.46 4.51
CA ARG A 204 -17.43 -17.89 3.20
C ARG A 204 -18.81 -18.33 2.75
N THR A 205 -19.51 -17.44 2.08
CA THR A 205 -20.84 -17.63 1.53
C THR A 205 -20.77 -17.45 0.03
N ASP A 206 -21.45 -18.32 -0.73
CA ASP A 206 -21.61 -18.14 -2.17
C ASP A 206 -22.35 -16.84 -2.45
N VAL A 207 -22.15 -16.29 -3.64
CA VAL A 207 -22.80 -15.07 -4.07
C VAL A 207 -23.26 -15.17 -5.51
N ALA A 208 -24.32 -14.44 -5.86
CA ALA A 208 -24.69 -14.22 -7.24
C ALA A 208 -24.07 -12.89 -7.71
N LEU A 209 -23.26 -12.92 -8.78
CA LEU A 209 -22.68 -11.75 -9.40
C LEU A 209 -23.50 -11.36 -10.65
N VAL A 210 -24.14 -10.22 -10.58
CA VAL A 210 -24.82 -9.62 -11.73
C VAL A 210 -23.86 -8.73 -12.49
N MET A 211 -23.75 -8.92 -13.79
CA MET A 211 -22.86 -8.16 -14.68
C MET A 211 -23.69 -7.35 -15.68
N ALA A 212 -23.31 -6.09 -15.88
CA ALA A 212 -23.94 -5.18 -16.83
C ALA A 212 -22.95 -4.16 -17.41
N GLU A 213 -23.33 -3.50 -18.50
CA GLU A 213 -22.55 -2.44 -19.17
C GLU A 213 -22.49 -1.14 -18.34
N SER A 214 -23.36 -0.99 -17.36
CA SER A 214 -23.35 0.15 -16.44
C SER A 214 -23.74 -0.25 -15.03
N PHE A 215 -23.22 0.49 -14.03
CA PHE A 215 -23.55 0.22 -12.64
C PHE A 215 -25.06 0.37 -12.32
N PRO A 216 -25.79 1.38 -12.85
CA PRO A 216 -27.23 1.44 -12.68
C PRO A 216 -28.01 0.24 -13.24
N ALA A 217 -27.55 -0.32 -14.38
CA ALA A 217 -28.13 -1.55 -14.94
C ALA A 217 -27.87 -2.75 -14.04
N ALA A 218 -26.63 -2.91 -13.56
CA ALA A 218 -26.28 -3.96 -12.60
C ALA A 218 -27.10 -3.89 -11.31
N MET A 219 -27.30 -2.69 -10.77
CA MET A 219 -28.15 -2.46 -9.58
C MET A 219 -29.62 -2.80 -9.79
N LYS A 220 -30.17 -2.49 -10.97
CA LYS A 220 -31.57 -2.83 -11.29
C LYS A 220 -31.73 -4.34 -11.44
N ALA A 221 -30.82 -4.98 -12.14
CA ALA A 221 -30.84 -6.42 -12.37
C ALA A 221 -30.60 -7.21 -11.08
N GLU A 222 -29.74 -6.73 -10.18
CA GLU A 222 -29.51 -7.41 -8.91
C GLU A 222 -30.76 -7.54 -8.05
N LYS A 223 -31.62 -6.52 -8.03
CA LYS A 223 -32.90 -6.57 -7.31
C LYS A 223 -33.89 -7.63 -7.80
N LEU A 224 -33.67 -8.14 -9.01
CA LEU A 224 -34.48 -9.20 -9.62
C LEU A 224 -33.81 -10.59 -9.50
N VAL A 225 -32.75 -10.69 -8.73
CA VAL A 225 -32.10 -11.99 -8.49
C VAL A 225 -32.95 -12.78 -7.49
N ASP A 226 -33.49 -13.91 -7.96
CA ASP A 226 -34.15 -14.91 -7.11
C ASP A 226 -33.22 -16.14 -7.03
N GLY A 227 -32.46 -16.20 -5.95
CA GLY A 227 -31.52 -17.29 -5.65
C GLY A 227 -32.12 -18.31 -4.70
N GLU A 228 -31.98 -19.56 -5.04
CA GLU A 228 -32.27 -20.67 -4.15
C GLU A 228 -31.03 -20.97 -3.29
N TRP A 229 -31.13 -20.70 -2.00
CA TRP A 229 -30.04 -20.81 -1.05
C TRP A 229 -30.24 -21.98 -0.09
N GLU A 230 -29.20 -22.77 0.07
CA GLU A 230 -29.07 -23.70 1.17
C GLU A 230 -28.32 -22.98 2.30
N VAL A 231 -28.95 -22.94 3.47
CA VAL A 231 -28.50 -22.18 4.63
C VAL A 231 -27.99 -23.13 5.73
#